data_e06991d7f673b3e5eded2a1149748b2b
#
_entry.id   e06991d7f673b3e5eded2a1149748b2b
#
_cell.length_a   1.000
_cell.length_b   1.000
_cell.length_c   1.000
_cell.angle_alpha   90.00
_cell.angle_beta   90.00
_cell.angle_gamma   90.00
#
_symmetry.space_group_name_H-M   'P 1'
#
loop_
_entity.id
_entity.type
_entity.pdbx_description
1 polymer ?
#
loop_
_entity_poly.entity_id
_entity_poly.type
_entity_poly.pdbx_seq_one_letter_code
_entity_poly.pdbx_strand_id
1 'polypeptide(L)'
;MSTKHFTGIAMAIAVLTLAACSSTKLAETGDVSGKAVAAAPASPPPAPAPAKSAVAAVVADHLNPSSMISKERSVFFDFDQFVIKANDGPLIERQGKYLASKQNLAIRVEGNADERGGREYNLALGQKRADAVVRALKVYGVGEKQLEAVSLGSEKPAMQGHDEVVWAQNRRVDLAYPNK
;
A
#
# COMPACT_ATOMS: atom_id res chain seq x y z
N MET A 1 -17.35 -54.79 -5.01
CA MET A 1 -16.83 -55.31 -3.75
C MET A 1 -15.45 -54.71 -3.51
N SER A 2 -15.31 -53.77 -2.65
CA SER A 2 -14.20 -53.54 -1.72
C SER A 2 -14.43 -52.26 -0.93
N THR A 3 -14.87 -52.46 0.27
CA THR A 3 -14.99 -51.45 1.36
C THR A 3 -13.62 -51.23 1.99
N LYS A 4 -13.18 -50.01 2.17
CA LYS A 4 -12.06 -49.68 3.09
C LYS A 4 -12.36 -48.42 3.89
N HIS A 5 -12.75 -48.65 5.07
CA HIS A 5 -12.35 -48.18 6.41
C HIS A 5 -12.06 -46.67 6.57
N PHE A 6 -13.01 -46.02 7.20
CA PHE A 6 -12.87 -44.79 7.97
C PHE A 6 -12.01 -45.08 9.22
N THR A 7 -10.92 -44.34 9.40
CA THR A 7 -10.19 -44.29 10.66
C THR A 7 -10.29 -42.87 11.21
N GLY A 8 -11.09 -42.72 12.27
CA GLY A 8 -11.23 -41.50 13.02
C GLY A 8 -9.97 -41.23 13.87
N ILE A 9 -9.48 -40.01 13.85
CA ILE A 9 -8.48 -39.54 14.79
C ILE A 9 -9.17 -38.51 15.71
N ALA A 10 -9.24 -38.90 16.98
CA ALA A 10 -9.77 -38.10 18.07
C ALA A 10 -8.84 -36.94 18.38
N MET A 11 -9.41 -35.73 18.45
CA MET A 11 -8.73 -34.50 18.75
C MET A 11 -8.79 -34.25 20.27
N ALA A 12 -7.65 -34.30 20.91
CA ALA A 12 -7.51 -33.94 22.32
C ALA A 12 -7.44 -32.41 22.48
N ILE A 13 -8.41 -31.88 23.21
CA ILE A 13 -8.49 -30.47 23.60
C ILE A 13 -7.62 -30.27 24.85
N ALA A 14 -6.56 -29.50 24.73
CA ALA A 14 -5.76 -29.00 25.86
C ALA A 14 -6.23 -27.58 26.20
N VAL A 15 -6.91 -27.48 27.33
CA VAL A 15 -7.27 -26.22 28.00
C VAL A 15 -6.06 -25.78 28.83
N LEU A 16 -5.52 -24.60 28.53
CA LEU A 16 -4.51 -23.96 29.38
C LEU A 16 -5.08 -22.70 30.01
N THR A 17 -5.12 -22.73 31.35
CA THR A 17 -5.72 -21.76 32.25
C THR A 17 -4.83 -20.53 32.47
N LEU A 18 -5.50 -19.39 32.71
CA LEU A 18 -5.01 -18.08 33.12
C LEU A 18 -4.12 -18.12 34.38
N ALA A 19 -3.10 -17.28 34.40
CA ALA A 19 -2.51 -16.77 35.62
C ALA A 19 -2.50 -15.24 35.61
N ALA A 20 -3.25 -14.66 36.51
CA ALA A 20 -3.26 -13.26 36.87
C ALA A 20 -2.09 -12.95 37.84
N CYS A 21 -1.44 -11.80 37.67
CA CYS A 21 -0.63 -11.14 38.70
C CYS A 21 -0.83 -9.65 38.57
N SER A 22 -1.58 -9.09 39.40
CA SER A 22 -1.50 -8.39 40.67
C SER A 22 -0.55 -7.19 40.67
N SER A 23 -1.20 -6.03 40.83
CA SER A 23 -0.70 -4.70 41.18
C SER A 23 0.20 -4.72 42.41
N THR A 24 1.27 -3.91 42.40
CA THR A 24 1.90 -3.47 43.62
C THR A 24 1.95 -1.94 43.66
N LYS A 25 1.16 -1.43 44.56
CA LYS A 25 1.11 -0.04 45.00
C LYS A 25 2.19 0.10 46.08
N LEU A 26 3.10 1.07 45.97
CA LEU A 26 3.95 1.47 47.08
C LEU A 26 3.71 2.93 47.39
N ALA A 27 3.19 3.15 48.55
CA ALA A 27 3.04 4.44 49.20
C ALA A 27 4.25 4.68 50.12
N GLU A 28 4.59 5.89 50.25
CA GLU A 28 4.66 6.67 51.47
C GLU A 28 6.04 7.14 51.98
N THR A 29 6.07 8.43 52.09
CA THR A 29 6.56 9.32 53.15
C THR A 29 8.04 9.45 53.42
N GLY A 30 8.46 10.72 53.37
CA GLY A 30 9.68 11.22 53.97
C GLY A 30 9.69 12.75 53.99
N ASP A 31 9.04 13.28 55.02
CA ASP A 31 9.08 14.70 55.40
C ASP A 31 10.48 15.03 56.00
N VAL A 32 11.15 16.06 55.51
CA VAL A 32 12.21 16.77 56.23
C VAL A 32 12.12 18.27 55.96
N SER A 33 11.65 18.93 56.99
CA SER A 33 11.70 20.37 57.21
C SER A 33 13.14 20.92 57.21
N GLY A 34 13.40 22.01 56.48
CA GLY A 34 14.72 22.68 56.50
C GLY A 34 14.73 24.07 55.82
N LYS A 35 14.21 25.03 56.51
CA LYS A 35 14.67 26.44 56.62
C LYS A 35 15.02 27.24 55.37
N ALA A 36 14.24 28.28 55.17
CA ALA A 36 14.38 29.38 54.24
C ALA A 36 15.74 30.11 54.29
N VAL A 37 16.26 30.40 53.09
CA VAL A 37 17.12 31.59 52.88
C VAL A 37 16.63 32.28 51.61
N ALA A 38 16.21 33.52 51.77
CA ALA A 38 15.75 34.39 50.69
C ALA A 38 16.96 34.82 49.83
N ALA A 39 16.86 34.61 48.52
CA ALA A 39 17.68 35.31 47.54
C ALA A 39 16.76 35.83 46.41
N ALA A 40 16.94 37.09 46.05
CA ALA A 40 16.14 37.90 45.16
C ALA A 40 15.95 37.27 43.75
N PRO A 41 14.85 37.59 43.03
CA PRO A 41 14.58 37.04 41.71
C PRO A 41 15.44 37.69 40.64
N ALA A 42 16.34 36.90 40.04
CA ALA A 42 16.96 37.25 38.79
C ALA A 42 15.93 37.00 37.67
N SER A 43 15.65 38.04 36.88
CA SER A 43 14.79 37.95 35.70
C SER A 43 15.26 36.87 34.75
N PRO A 44 14.37 35.99 34.24
CA PRO A 44 14.74 35.03 33.24
C PRO A 44 15.09 35.72 31.92
N PRO A 45 16.10 35.22 31.16
CA PRO A 45 16.40 35.73 29.83
C PRO A 45 15.19 35.50 28.89
N PRO A 46 14.96 36.40 27.91
CA PRO A 46 13.85 36.26 26.99
C PRO A 46 13.97 34.95 26.23
N ALA A 47 12.93 34.13 26.29
CA ALA A 47 12.80 32.90 25.51
C ALA A 47 12.96 33.22 24.02
N PRO A 48 13.74 32.40 23.25
CA PRO A 48 13.80 32.57 21.81
C PRO A 48 12.39 32.42 21.24
N ALA A 49 11.97 33.44 20.47
CA ALA A 49 10.71 33.38 19.75
C ALA A 49 10.66 32.10 18.90
N PRO A 50 9.53 31.34 18.86
CA PRO A 50 9.44 30.18 18.03
C PRO A 50 9.65 30.60 16.58
N ALA A 51 10.77 30.17 16.00
CA ALA A 51 10.99 30.28 14.56
C ALA A 51 9.81 29.59 13.88
N LYS A 52 8.96 30.35 13.21
CA LYS A 52 7.95 29.84 12.31
C LYS A 52 8.70 29.11 11.18
N SER A 53 8.95 27.82 11.35
CA SER A 53 9.30 26.96 10.23
C SER A 53 8.15 27.09 9.24
N ALA A 54 8.38 27.83 8.17
CA ALA A 54 7.55 27.77 6.99
C ALA A 54 7.70 26.35 6.45
N VAL A 55 6.82 25.46 6.86
CA VAL A 55 6.67 24.15 6.25
C VAL A 55 6.17 24.45 4.83
N ALA A 56 7.08 24.52 3.88
CA ALA A 56 6.71 24.50 2.47
C ALA A 56 5.78 23.28 2.27
N ALA A 57 4.60 23.52 1.75
CA ALA A 57 3.64 22.46 1.50
C ALA A 57 4.32 21.42 0.60
N VAL A 58 4.72 20.29 1.17
CA VAL A 58 5.34 19.19 0.43
C VAL A 58 4.26 18.60 -0.46
N VAL A 59 4.35 18.87 -1.76
CA VAL A 59 3.46 18.25 -2.75
C VAL A 59 3.66 16.75 -2.67
N ALA A 60 2.56 16.00 -2.53
CA ALA A 60 2.62 14.54 -2.45
C ALA A 60 3.25 13.95 -3.72
N ASP A 61 4.08 12.91 -3.60
CA ASP A 61 4.86 12.36 -4.72
C ASP A 61 4.02 11.95 -5.92
N HIS A 62 2.80 11.44 -5.71
CA HIS A 62 1.89 11.09 -6.80
C HIS A 62 1.33 12.30 -7.56
N LEU A 63 1.42 13.51 -7.00
CA LEU A 63 1.04 14.78 -7.65
C LEU A 63 2.25 15.54 -8.19
N ASN A 64 3.46 15.16 -7.80
CA ASN A 64 4.70 15.81 -8.25
C ASN A 64 5.15 15.21 -9.60
N PRO A 65 5.13 15.97 -10.72
CA PRO A 65 5.52 15.46 -12.03
C PRO A 65 6.98 14.99 -12.12
N SER A 66 7.84 15.45 -11.20
CA SER A 66 9.26 15.06 -11.16
C SER A 66 9.49 13.75 -10.41
N SER A 67 8.52 13.30 -9.61
CA SER A 67 8.60 12.07 -8.82
C SER A 67 8.53 10.83 -9.71
N MET A 68 9.30 9.79 -9.38
CA MET A 68 9.19 8.46 -10.01
C MET A 68 7.83 7.81 -9.76
N ILE A 69 7.18 8.11 -8.63
CA ILE A 69 5.80 7.68 -8.34
C ILE A 69 4.81 8.22 -9.39
N SER A 70 5.05 9.46 -9.85
CA SER A 70 4.20 10.08 -10.87
C SER A 70 4.53 9.64 -12.29
N LYS A 71 5.81 9.40 -12.59
CA LYS A 71 6.29 9.05 -13.94
C LYS A 71 6.07 7.59 -14.32
N GLU A 72 6.26 6.68 -13.37
CA GLU A 72 6.23 5.24 -13.61
C GLU A 72 4.98 4.64 -12.98
N ARG A 73 3.87 4.67 -13.74
CA ARG A 73 2.55 4.18 -13.31
C ARG A 73 2.01 3.03 -14.14
N SER A 74 2.74 2.59 -15.16
CA SER A 74 2.25 1.57 -16.09
C SER A 74 3.12 0.33 -16.05
N VAL A 75 2.50 -0.83 -15.91
CA VAL A 75 3.10 -2.18 -15.97
C VAL A 75 2.70 -2.80 -17.30
N PHE A 76 3.67 -3.32 -18.08
CA PHE A 76 3.44 -3.83 -19.42
C PHE A 76 3.47 -5.36 -19.49
N PHE A 77 2.64 -5.92 -20.39
CA PHE A 77 2.45 -7.36 -20.52
C PHE A 77 2.75 -7.86 -21.94
N ASP A 78 3.14 -9.13 -22.03
CA ASP A 78 3.26 -9.79 -23.31
C ASP A 78 1.88 -10.16 -23.89
N PHE A 79 1.87 -10.54 -25.17
CA PHE A 79 0.65 -10.95 -25.84
C PHE A 79 0.01 -12.12 -25.09
N ASP A 80 -1.29 -11.98 -24.83
CA ASP A 80 -2.10 -12.99 -24.14
C ASP A 80 -1.59 -13.39 -22.74
N GLN A 81 -0.75 -12.55 -22.11
CA GLN A 81 -0.19 -12.80 -20.78
C GLN A 81 -0.73 -11.82 -19.74
N PHE A 82 -0.78 -12.32 -18.48
CA PHE A 82 -1.10 -11.55 -17.28
C PHE A 82 -0.06 -11.74 -16.16
N VAL A 83 1.12 -12.27 -16.52
CA VAL A 83 2.25 -12.43 -15.61
C VAL A 83 3.09 -11.16 -15.64
N ILE A 84 3.37 -10.59 -14.46
CA ILE A 84 4.22 -9.40 -14.33
C ILE A 84 5.66 -9.79 -14.68
N LYS A 85 6.32 -8.99 -15.52
CA LYS A 85 7.69 -9.21 -15.92
C LYS A 85 8.65 -8.88 -14.77
N ALA A 86 9.77 -9.58 -14.70
CA ALA A 86 10.78 -9.34 -13.66
C ALA A 86 11.31 -7.88 -13.69
N ASN A 87 11.38 -7.26 -14.87
CA ASN A 87 11.81 -5.88 -15.04
C ASN A 87 10.87 -4.85 -14.41
N ASP A 88 9.59 -5.19 -14.20
CA ASP A 88 8.61 -4.32 -13.56
C ASP A 88 8.62 -4.45 -12.02
N GLY A 89 9.39 -5.39 -11.47
CA GLY A 89 9.53 -5.59 -10.03
C GLY A 89 9.90 -4.31 -9.27
N PRO A 90 10.92 -3.55 -9.67
CA PRO A 90 11.31 -2.30 -9.00
C PRO A 90 10.22 -1.22 -9.01
N LEU A 91 9.41 -1.16 -10.08
CA LEU A 91 8.24 -0.27 -10.17
C LEU A 91 7.19 -0.68 -9.13
N ILE A 92 6.80 -1.96 -9.11
CA ILE A 92 5.81 -2.50 -8.17
C ILE A 92 6.26 -2.28 -6.72
N GLU A 93 7.53 -2.55 -6.41
CA GLU A 93 8.08 -2.32 -5.07
C GLU A 93 7.98 -0.84 -4.65
N ARG A 94 8.39 0.08 -5.51
CA ARG A 94 8.35 1.52 -5.24
C ARG A 94 6.92 2.01 -5.03
N GLN A 95 6.00 1.64 -5.91
CA GLN A 95 4.58 1.99 -5.81
C GLN A 95 3.94 1.36 -4.57
N GLY A 96 4.24 0.09 -4.28
CA GLY A 96 3.73 -0.62 -3.11
C GLY A 96 4.18 0.02 -1.81
N LYS A 97 5.48 0.29 -1.64
CA LYS A 97 6.01 0.99 -0.45
C LYS A 97 5.41 2.38 -0.27
N TYR A 98 5.23 3.13 -1.37
CA TYR A 98 4.61 4.44 -1.33
C TYR A 98 3.15 4.35 -0.84
N LEU A 99 2.33 3.47 -1.44
CA LEU A 99 0.93 3.28 -1.05
C LEU A 99 0.79 2.77 0.38
N ALA A 100 1.62 1.83 0.82
CA ALA A 100 1.64 1.33 2.19
C ALA A 100 1.93 2.44 3.21
N SER A 101 2.76 3.43 2.85
CA SER A 101 3.04 4.61 3.68
C SER A 101 1.88 5.63 3.71
N LYS A 102 0.90 5.52 2.83
CA LYS A 102 -0.23 6.44 2.64
C LYS A 102 -1.57 5.72 2.77
N GLN A 103 -1.89 5.21 3.94
CA GLN A 103 -3.04 4.33 4.18
C GLN A 103 -4.41 4.90 3.74
N ASN A 104 -4.54 6.23 3.68
CA ASN A 104 -5.76 6.91 3.23
C ASN A 104 -5.81 7.14 1.71
N LEU A 105 -4.74 6.79 0.98
CA LEU A 105 -4.67 6.95 -0.47
C LEU A 105 -5.16 5.70 -1.16
N ALA A 106 -6.29 5.80 -1.85
CA ALA A 106 -6.86 4.74 -2.67
C ALA A 106 -6.60 5.04 -4.16
N ILE A 107 -6.31 4.00 -4.94
CA ILE A 107 -6.05 4.07 -6.37
C ILE A 107 -6.91 3.05 -7.12
N ARG A 108 -7.15 3.33 -8.41
CA ARG A 108 -7.66 2.33 -9.33
C ARG A 108 -6.51 1.69 -10.09
N VAL A 109 -6.59 0.38 -10.28
CA VAL A 109 -5.64 -0.44 -11.03
C VAL A 109 -6.34 -0.84 -12.32
N GLU A 110 -6.11 -0.06 -13.40
CA GLU A 110 -6.83 -0.15 -14.66
C GLU A 110 -6.14 -1.12 -15.62
N GLY A 111 -6.76 -2.28 -15.86
CA GLY A 111 -6.22 -3.32 -16.76
C GLY A 111 -6.69 -3.13 -18.20
N ASN A 112 -5.71 -3.08 -19.11
CA ASN A 112 -5.95 -2.87 -20.54
C ASN A 112 -5.44 -4.05 -21.37
N ALA A 113 -6.03 -4.22 -22.55
CA ALA A 113 -5.63 -5.16 -23.59
C ALA A 113 -5.39 -4.44 -24.91
N ASP A 114 -4.73 -5.10 -25.85
CA ASP A 114 -4.70 -4.62 -27.23
C ASP A 114 -6.04 -4.90 -27.96
N GLU A 115 -6.19 -4.42 -29.17
CA GLU A 115 -7.45 -4.51 -29.92
C GLU A 115 -7.78 -5.91 -30.44
N ARG A 116 -6.83 -6.85 -30.43
CA ARG A 116 -7.02 -8.20 -30.95
C ARG A 116 -7.90 -9.04 -30.02
N GLY A 117 -8.80 -9.82 -30.63
CA GLY A 117 -9.75 -10.66 -29.88
C GLY A 117 -11.09 -10.00 -29.64
N GLY A 118 -12.00 -10.76 -29.00
CA GLY A 118 -13.34 -10.30 -28.67
C GLY A 118 -13.36 -9.39 -27.44
N ARG A 119 -14.38 -8.53 -27.35
CA ARG A 119 -14.56 -7.56 -26.27
C ARG A 119 -14.58 -8.24 -24.89
N GLU A 120 -15.37 -9.28 -24.74
CA GLU A 120 -15.53 -10.01 -23.48
C GLU A 120 -14.22 -10.66 -23.04
N TYR A 121 -13.48 -11.23 -24.01
CA TYR A 121 -12.16 -11.80 -23.76
C TYR A 121 -11.18 -10.74 -23.26
N ASN A 122 -11.11 -9.59 -23.94
CA ASN A 122 -10.20 -8.50 -23.56
C ASN A 122 -10.56 -7.89 -22.19
N LEU A 123 -11.84 -7.81 -21.85
CA LEU A 123 -12.28 -7.42 -20.51
C LEU A 123 -11.81 -8.45 -19.46
N ALA A 124 -11.96 -9.74 -19.72
CA ALA A 124 -11.49 -10.77 -18.81
C ALA A 124 -9.95 -10.77 -18.66
N LEU A 125 -9.20 -10.56 -19.76
CA LEU A 125 -7.74 -10.47 -19.76
C LEU A 125 -7.24 -9.23 -19.00
N GLY A 126 -7.88 -8.07 -19.25
CA GLY A 126 -7.60 -6.84 -18.52
C GLY A 126 -7.81 -7.01 -17.01
N GLN A 127 -8.90 -7.69 -16.60
CA GLN A 127 -9.16 -7.98 -15.19
C GLN A 127 -8.06 -8.86 -14.58
N LYS A 128 -7.66 -9.95 -15.25
CA LYS A 128 -6.57 -10.81 -14.78
C LYS A 128 -5.24 -10.05 -14.59
N ARG A 129 -4.93 -9.11 -15.48
CA ARG A 129 -3.76 -8.23 -15.39
C ARG A 129 -3.85 -7.29 -14.20
N ALA A 130 -4.98 -6.59 -14.03
CA ALA A 130 -5.22 -5.72 -12.88
C ALA A 130 -5.11 -6.49 -11.56
N ASP A 131 -5.73 -7.67 -11.46
CA ASP A 131 -5.66 -8.53 -10.29
C ASP A 131 -4.22 -9.00 -9.99
N ALA A 132 -3.41 -9.27 -11.02
CA ALA A 132 -2.01 -9.65 -10.84
C ALA A 132 -1.21 -8.50 -10.20
N VAL A 133 -1.41 -7.26 -10.66
CA VAL A 133 -0.76 -6.08 -10.09
C VAL A 133 -1.26 -5.80 -8.66
N VAL A 134 -2.57 -5.92 -8.40
CA VAL A 134 -3.13 -5.80 -7.04
C VAL A 134 -2.50 -6.80 -6.08
N ARG A 135 -2.40 -8.09 -6.49
CA ARG A 135 -1.72 -9.11 -5.66
C ARG A 135 -0.27 -8.75 -5.38
N ALA A 136 0.45 -8.26 -6.38
CA ALA A 136 1.85 -7.87 -6.22
C ALA A 136 2.02 -6.66 -5.29
N LEU A 137 1.15 -5.65 -5.36
CA LEU A 137 1.17 -4.49 -4.46
C LEU A 137 0.86 -4.88 -3.00
N LYS A 138 -0.07 -5.83 -2.80
CA LYS A 138 -0.40 -6.34 -1.45
C LYS A 138 0.80 -7.01 -0.75
N VAL A 139 1.74 -7.60 -1.50
CA VAL A 139 2.98 -8.17 -0.93
C VAL A 139 3.81 -7.09 -0.20
N TYR A 140 3.72 -5.84 -0.63
CA TYR A 140 4.40 -4.70 0.01
C TYR A 140 3.58 -4.02 1.10
N GLY A 141 2.48 -4.63 1.56
CA GLY A 141 1.68 -4.15 2.67
C GLY A 141 0.59 -3.14 2.30
N VAL A 142 0.25 -3.00 1.03
CA VAL A 142 -0.87 -2.14 0.60
C VAL A 142 -2.20 -2.76 1.04
N GLY A 143 -3.03 -1.96 1.69
CA GLY A 143 -4.33 -2.40 2.20
C GLY A 143 -5.33 -2.68 1.09
N GLU A 144 -6.21 -3.64 1.29
CA GLU A 144 -7.23 -4.03 0.28
C GLU A 144 -8.13 -2.85 -0.12
N LYS A 145 -8.51 -2.02 0.84
CA LYS A 145 -9.37 -0.85 0.61
C LYS A 145 -8.69 0.26 -0.21
N GLN A 146 -7.38 0.18 -0.40
CA GLN A 146 -6.60 1.14 -1.19
C GLN A 146 -6.56 0.78 -2.68
N LEU A 147 -6.98 -0.43 -3.06
CA LEU A 147 -6.79 -0.97 -4.40
C LEU A 147 -8.13 -1.41 -5.00
N GLU A 148 -8.52 -0.77 -6.08
CA GLU A 148 -9.68 -1.15 -6.89
C GLU A 148 -9.20 -1.67 -8.25
N ALA A 149 -9.36 -2.97 -8.51
CA ALA A 149 -9.04 -3.56 -9.82
C ALA A 149 -10.21 -3.33 -10.79
N VAL A 150 -9.94 -2.69 -11.92
CA VAL A 150 -10.94 -2.40 -12.96
C VAL A 150 -10.37 -2.80 -14.31
N SER A 151 -11.13 -3.56 -15.09
CA SER A 151 -10.77 -3.84 -16.47
C SER A 151 -11.40 -2.83 -17.41
N LEU A 152 -10.60 -2.30 -18.29
CA LEU A 152 -11.04 -1.48 -19.44
C LEU A 152 -10.94 -2.26 -20.76
N GLY A 153 -10.41 -3.50 -20.73
CA GLY A 153 -10.23 -4.30 -21.94
C GLY A 153 -9.50 -3.52 -23.03
N SER A 154 -10.04 -3.50 -24.23
CA SER A 154 -9.51 -2.72 -25.36
C SER A 154 -10.18 -1.34 -25.55
N GLU A 155 -11.02 -0.91 -24.59
CA GLU A 155 -11.86 0.30 -24.72
C GLU A 155 -11.06 1.61 -24.55
N LYS A 156 -9.88 1.57 -23.88
CA LYS A 156 -9.06 2.75 -23.59
C LYS A 156 -7.63 2.56 -24.09
N PRO A 157 -7.39 2.55 -25.40
CA PRO A 157 -6.04 2.41 -25.93
C PRO A 157 -5.17 3.61 -25.55
N ALA A 158 -3.89 3.34 -25.20
CA ALA A 158 -2.89 4.38 -24.99
C ALA A 158 -2.39 4.93 -26.33
N MET A 159 -2.28 4.06 -27.33
CA MET A 159 -1.87 4.40 -28.68
C MET A 159 -2.86 3.86 -29.71
N GLN A 160 -3.05 4.62 -30.77
CA GLN A 160 -3.85 4.26 -31.95
C GLN A 160 -2.95 3.62 -33.00
N GLY A 161 -3.41 2.57 -33.67
CA GLY A 161 -2.69 1.87 -34.73
C GLY A 161 -2.87 0.36 -34.64
N HIS A 162 -2.36 -0.38 -35.64
CA HIS A 162 -2.60 -1.80 -35.87
C HIS A 162 -1.27 -2.57 -36.03
N ASP A 163 -0.26 -2.24 -35.25
CA ASP A 163 1.04 -2.89 -35.27
C ASP A 163 1.50 -3.32 -33.88
N GLU A 164 2.55 -4.14 -33.81
CA GLU A 164 3.03 -4.70 -32.55
C GLU A 164 3.57 -3.62 -31.58
N VAL A 165 4.11 -2.51 -32.09
CA VAL A 165 4.60 -1.41 -31.26
C VAL A 165 3.44 -0.78 -30.51
N VAL A 166 2.34 -0.51 -31.20
CA VAL A 166 1.10 0.04 -30.63
C VAL A 166 0.46 -0.97 -29.69
N TRP A 167 0.33 -2.22 -30.10
CA TRP A 167 -0.27 -3.26 -29.25
C TRP A 167 0.51 -3.47 -27.97
N ALA A 168 1.84 -3.45 -28.01
CA ALA A 168 2.67 -3.56 -26.82
C ALA A 168 2.43 -2.43 -25.81
N GLN A 169 2.15 -1.19 -26.27
CA GLN A 169 1.80 -0.07 -25.42
C GLN A 169 0.38 -0.18 -24.83
N ASN A 170 -0.51 -0.85 -25.54
CA ASN A 170 -1.88 -1.05 -25.10
C ASN A 170 -2.02 -2.19 -24.09
N ARG A 171 -1.15 -3.21 -24.13
CA ARG A 171 -1.11 -4.31 -23.15
C ARG A 171 -0.50 -3.86 -21.82
N ARG A 172 -1.24 -3.11 -21.03
CA ARG A 172 -0.73 -2.50 -19.81
C ARG A 172 -1.73 -2.51 -18.65
N VAL A 173 -1.22 -2.25 -17.48
CA VAL A 173 -2.02 -1.88 -16.31
C VAL A 173 -1.54 -0.52 -15.84
N ASP A 174 -2.47 0.41 -15.69
CA ASP A 174 -2.20 1.76 -15.19
C ASP A 174 -2.58 1.88 -13.70
N LEU A 175 -1.72 2.50 -12.92
CA LEU A 175 -2.00 2.89 -11.54
C LEU A 175 -2.60 4.30 -11.54
N ALA A 176 -3.93 4.38 -11.50
CA ALA A 176 -4.67 5.64 -11.57
C ALA A 176 -4.82 6.26 -10.18
N TYR A 177 -3.99 7.24 -9.88
CA TYR A 177 -4.02 8.03 -8.66
C TYR A 177 -5.08 9.15 -8.73
N PRO A 178 -5.71 9.53 -7.61
CA PRO A 178 -6.57 10.70 -7.57
C PRO A 178 -5.75 11.99 -7.81
N ASN A 179 -6.39 12.96 -8.45
CA ASN A 179 -5.77 14.25 -8.78
C ASN A 179 -5.82 15.27 -7.62
N LYS A 180 -6.16 14.83 -6.41
CA LYS A 180 -6.29 15.67 -5.21
C LYS A 180 -5.59 15.04 -4.02
#